data_cef82ce91001f97596423cfe2ddeeb67
#
_entry.id   cef82ce91001f97596423cfe2ddeeb67
#
_cell.length_a   1.000
_cell.length_b   1.000
_cell.length_c   1.000
_cell.angle_alpha   90.00
_cell.angle_beta   90.00
_cell.angle_gamma   90.00
#
_symmetry.space_group_name_H-M   'P 1'
#
loop_
_entity.id
_entity.type
_entity.pdbx_description
1 polymer ?
#
loop_
_entity_poly.entity_id
_entity_poly.type
_entity_poly.pdbx_seq_one_letter_code
_entity_poly.pdbx_strand_id
1 'polypeptide(L)'
;FGLFGGRFVSETLMPLILDLEARYEFAKTDPTFWAEMEDLWKHYVGRPSPLYFAPRLTAHLGGAKVYMKRDELNHTGAHKINNVLGQIILARRMGKTRIIAETGAGQHGVATATVCAKFGLKCVVYMGAHDVERQAPNVFRMRLLGAEVIPVTSGRGTLKDAMNDALRDWVTNVRDTFYCIGTVAGPHPYPAMVRDFQSIIGKEVRWQMAEQEGEGRLPDTLVAAIGGGSNAMGLFYPFLDDPSVNIIGVEAGGKGVDDR
;
A
#
# COMPACT_ATOMS: atom_id res chain seq x y z
N PHE A 1 -6.84 -4.33 16.92
CA PHE A 1 -5.44 -4.04 17.28
C PHE A 1 -5.25 -3.69 18.77
N GLY A 2 -6.17 -4.09 19.67
CA GLY A 2 -6.06 -3.89 21.10
C GLY A 2 -5.91 -2.40 21.47
N LEU A 3 -4.90 -2.09 22.26
CA LEU A 3 -4.61 -0.72 22.72
C LEU A 3 -4.26 0.26 21.57
N PHE A 4 -3.86 -0.26 20.40
CA PHE A 4 -3.43 0.53 19.26
C PHE A 4 -4.52 0.67 18.18
N GLY A 5 -5.72 0.11 18.41
CA GLY A 5 -6.84 0.19 17.48
C GLY A 5 -7.69 1.42 17.71
N GLY A 6 -8.65 1.64 16.80
CA GLY A 6 -9.67 2.68 16.98
C GLY A 6 -10.11 3.32 15.68
N ARG A 7 -11.09 4.21 15.82
CA ARG A 7 -11.69 5.00 14.73
C ARG A 7 -11.67 6.47 15.11
N PHE A 8 -10.48 7.02 15.30
CA PHE A 8 -10.30 8.42 15.69
C PHE A 8 -10.45 9.32 14.46
N VAL A 9 -11.69 9.64 14.13
CA VAL A 9 -12.06 10.49 13.00
C VAL A 9 -13.09 11.52 13.42
N SER A 10 -13.27 12.54 12.57
CA SER A 10 -14.40 13.47 12.68
C SER A 10 -15.73 12.70 12.69
N GLU A 11 -16.69 13.14 13.49
CA GLU A 11 -18.06 12.54 13.57
C GLU A 11 -18.71 12.45 12.19
N THR A 12 -18.47 13.42 11.31
CA THR A 12 -18.97 13.45 9.94
C THR A 12 -18.53 12.26 9.10
N LEU A 13 -17.34 11.69 9.39
CA LEU A 13 -16.80 10.53 8.69
C LEU A 13 -17.26 9.20 9.29
N MET A 14 -17.76 9.18 10.51
CA MET A 14 -18.08 7.93 11.22
C MET A 14 -19.07 7.04 10.46
N PRO A 15 -20.18 7.55 9.92
CA PRO A 15 -21.10 6.71 9.14
C PRO A 15 -20.43 6.05 7.94
N LEU A 16 -19.55 6.77 7.23
CA LEU A 16 -18.83 6.23 6.09
C LEU A 16 -17.82 5.16 6.52
N ILE A 17 -17.11 5.38 7.62
CA ILE A 17 -16.15 4.41 8.16
C ILE A 17 -16.84 3.10 8.57
N LEU A 18 -18.02 3.19 9.19
CA LEU A 18 -18.81 2.01 9.55
C LEU A 18 -19.36 1.28 8.32
N ASP A 19 -19.82 2.00 7.29
CA ASP A 19 -20.22 1.37 6.02
C ASP A 19 -19.03 0.73 5.32
N LEU A 20 -17.87 1.39 5.29
CA LEU A 20 -16.64 0.83 4.74
C LEU A 20 -16.24 -0.46 5.46
N GLU A 21 -16.29 -0.49 6.78
CA GLU A 21 -15.99 -1.70 7.56
C GLU A 21 -16.96 -2.84 7.19
N ALA A 22 -18.26 -2.58 7.16
CA ALA A 22 -19.26 -3.58 6.80
C ALA A 22 -19.04 -4.12 5.37
N ARG A 23 -18.74 -3.24 4.41
CA ARG A 23 -18.43 -3.63 3.02
C ARG A 23 -17.14 -4.43 2.92
N TYR A 24 -16.12 -4.05 3.68
CA TYR A 24 -14.86 -4.77 3.72
C TYR A 24 -15.00 -6.17 4.35
N GLU A 25 -15.72 -6.28 5.48
CA GLU A 25 -16.00 -7.57 6.11
C GLU A 25 -16.78 -8.51 5.15
N PHE A 26 -17.74 -7.99 4.43
CA PHE A 26 -18.43 -8.75 3.39
C PHE A 26 -17.46 -9.17 2.26
N ALA A 27 -16.64 -8.23 1.76
CA ALA A 27 -15.72 -8.49 0.66
C ALA A 27 -14.68 -9.59 1.00
N LYS A 28 -14.30 -9.73 2.27
CA LYS A 28 -13.37 -10.81 2.68
C LYS A 28 -13.88 -12.22 2.37
N THR A 29 -15.19 -12.40 2.34
CA THR A 29 -15.85 -13.68 2.08
C THR A 29 -16.55 -13.75 0.72
N ASP A 30 -16.57 -12.66 -0.04
CA ASP A 30 -17.21 -12.60 -1.35
C ASP A 30 -16.27 -13.16 -2.45
N PRO A 31 -16.60 -14.33 -3.04
CA PRO A 31 -15.78 -14.91 -4.08
C PRO A 31 -15.71 -14.04 -5.34
N THR A 32 -16.70 -13.20 -5.61
CA THR A 32 -16.70 -12.31 -6.78
C THR A 32 -15.73 -11.15 -6.61
N PHE A 33 -15.54 -10.69 -5.36
CA PHE A 33 -14.51 -9.68 -5.06
C PHE A 33 -13.11 -10.24 -5.30
N TRP A 34 -12.83 -11.41 -4.78
CA TRP A 34 -11.51 -12.04 -4.91
C TRP A 34 -11.21 -12.50 -6.33
N ALA A 35 -12.20 -13.00 -7.07
CA ALA A 35 -12.03 -13.33 -8.49
C ALA A 35 -11.64 -12.09 -9.31
N GLU A 36 -12.27 -10.92 -9.07
CA GLU A 36 -11.90 -9.65 -9.70
C GLU A 36 -10.48 -9.21 -9.30
N MET A 37 -10.13 -9.35 -8.01
CA MET A 37 -8.78 -9.04 -7.51
C MET A 37 -7.70 -9.92 -8.14
N GLU A 38 -7.91 -11.22 -8.18
CA GLU A 38 -6.97 -12.21 -8.71
C GLU A 38 -6.76 -12.02 -10.21
N ASP A 39 -7.83 -11.77 -10.96
CA ASP A 39 -7.74 -11.47 -12.39
C ASP A 39 -6.89 -10.21 -12.63
N LEU A 40 -7.13 -9.15 -11.86
CA LEU A 40 -6.38 -7.91 -11.97
C LEU A 40 -4.93 -8.06 -11.49
N TRP A 41 -4.68 -8.79 -10.43
CA TRP A 41 -3.31 -9.08 -10.00
C TRP A 41 -2.54 -9.81 -11.09
N LYS A 42 -3.14 -10.81 -11.72
CA LYS A 42 -2.52 -11.61 -12.77
C LYS A 42 -2.35 -10.85 -14.07
N HIS A 43 -3.44 -10.28 -14.59
CA HIS A 43 -3.47 -9.77 -15.96
C HIS A 43 -3.20 -8.26 -16.09
N TYR A 44 -3.28 -7.51 -14.99
CA TYR A 44 -3.02 -6.07 -15.00
C TYR A 44 -1.79 -5.66 -14.18
N VAL A 45 -1.57 -6.27 -13.02
CA VAL A 45 -0.40 -5.98 -12.17
C VAL A 45 0.82 -6.78 -12.62
N GLY A 46 0.63 -7.99 -13.11
CA GLY A 46 1.70 -8.90 -13.52
C GLY A 46 2.22 -9.78 -12.36
N ARG A 47 1.33 -10.09 -11.39
CA ARG A 47 1.67 -11.02 -10.31
C ARG A 47 1.51 -12.49 -10.77
N PRO A 48 2.26 -13.45 -10.14
CA PRO A 48 3.18 -13.22 -9.00
C PRO A 48 4.45 -12.49 -9.41
N SER A 49 4.92 -11.55 -8.57
CA SER A 49 6.24 -10.97 -8.76
C SER A 49 7.32 -12.01 -8.45
N PRO A 50 8.47 -12.02 -9.18
CA PRO A 50 9.51 -13.01 -8.97
C PRO A 50 10.13 -12.94 -7.56
N LEU A 51 10.48 -14.09 -7.01
CA LEU A 51 11.45 -14.21 -5.93
C LEU A 51 12.82 -14.56 -6.57
N TYR A 52 13.71 -13.59 -6.62
CA TYR A 52 14.99 -13.71 -7.30
C TYR A 52 16.11 -14.10 -6.34
N PHE A 53 16.75 -15.24 -6.56
CA PHE A 53 18.00 -15.58 -5.88
C PHE A 53 19.14 -14.69 -6.40
N ALA A 54 19.87 -14.04 -5.50
CA ALA A 54 20.95 -13.11 -5.82
C ALA A 54 22.32 -13.77 -5.61
N PRO A 55 22.85 -14.59 -6.57
CA PRO A 55 24.01 -15.43 -6.32
C PRO A 55 25.30 -14.65 -6.07
N ARG A 56 25.49 -13.53 -6.78
CA ARG A 56 26.69 -12.70 -6.60
C ARG A 56 26.69 -11.99 -5.25
N LEU A 57 25.54 -11.50 -4.80
CA LEU A 57 25.41 -10.86 -3.48
C LEU A 57 25.60 -11.89 -2.37
N THR A 58 24.99 -13.06 -2.52
CA THR A 58 25.17 -14.20 -1.61
C THR A 58 26.64 -14.58 -1.46
N ALA A 59 27.35 -14.73 -2.57
CA ALA A 59 28.78 -15.06 -2.56
C ALA A 59 29.64 -13.94 -1.95
N HIS A 60 29.31 -12.68 -2.24
CA HIS A 60 30.03 -11.52 -1.70
C HIS A 60 29.91 -11.41 -0.17
N LEU A 61 28.73 -11.67 0.35
CA LEU A 61 28.47 -11.62 1.80
C LEU A 61 29.00 -12.85 2.55
N GLY A 62 29.18 -13.99 1.86
CA GLY A 62 29.77 -15.21 2.44
C GLY A 62 28.94 -15.88 3.53
N GLY A 63 27.65 -15.54 3.64
CA GLY A 63 26.75 -16.02 4.69
C GLY A 63 25.45 -16.61 4.13
N ALA A 64 24.32 -16.02 4.52
CA ALA A 64 23.00 -16.48 4.12
C ALA A 64 22.76 -16.32 2.61
N LYS A 65 21.95 -17.22 2.04
CA LYS A 65 21.38 -17.02 0.69
C LYS A 65 20.50 -15.79 0.67
N VAL A 66 20.71 -14.88 -0.28
CA VAL A 66 19.95 -13.65 -0.41
C VAL A 66 18.94 -13.78 -1.54
N TYR A 67 17.67 -13.58 -1.20
CA TYR A 67 16.54 -13.53 -2.13
C TYR A 67 15.93 -12.14 -2.16
N MET A 68 15.48 -11.70 -3.32
CA MET A 68 14.80 -10.42 -3.52
C MET A 68 13.40 -10.66 -4.06
N LYS A 69 12.39 -10.22 -3.31
CA LYS A 69 11.01 -10.16 -3.78
C LYS A 69 10.87 -8.93 -4.69
N ARG A 70 10.68 -9.18 -5.99
CA ARG A 70 10.81 -8.19 -7.07
C ARG A 70 9.51 -7.43 -7.33
N ASP A 71 8.95 -6.75 -6.30
CA ASP A 71 7.70 -6.00 -6.44
C ASP A 71 7.84 -4.70 -7.26
N GLU A 72 9.05 -4.28 -7.58
CA GLU A 72 9.31 -3.21 -8.55
C GLU A 72 8.97 -3.60 -9.99
N LEU A 73 8.79 -4.88 -10.28
CA LEU A 73 8.34 -5.38 -11.58
C LEU A 73 6.81 -5.35 -11.75
N ASN A 74 6.08 -5.08 -10.68
CA ASN A 74 4.65 -4.86 -10.78
C ASN A 74 4.33 -3.63 -11.64
N HIS A 75 3.17 -3.64 -12.29
CA HIS A 75 2.65 -2.43 -12.93
C HIS A 75 2.67 -1.25 -11.96
N THR A 76 3.11 -0.09 -12.39
CA THR A 76 3.43 1.14 -11.64
C THR A 76 4.82 1.16 -10.97
N GLY A 77 5.52 0.04 -10.88
CA GLY A 77 6.90 -0.02 -10.39
C GLY A 77 7.05 -0.18 -8.89
N ALA A 78 6.01 -0.62 -8.17
CA ALA A 78 6.06 -0.85 -6.72
C ALA A 78 4.88 -1.72 -6.24
N HIS A 79 4.92 -2.08 -4.95
CA HIS A 79 3.87 -2.86 -4.26
C HIS A 79 2.54 -2.11 -4.07
N LYS A 80 2.51 -0.79 -4.22
CA LYS A 80 1.33 0.05 -3.89
C LYS A 80 0.07 -0.33 -4.65
N ILE A 81 0.21 -0.79 -5.88
CA ILE A 81 -0.91 -1.20 -6.74
C ILE A 81 -1.77 -2.31 -6.14
N ASN A 82 -1.17 -3.22 -5.33
CA ASN A 82 -1.91 -4.32 -4.71
C ASN A 82 -3.03 -3.81 -3.81
N ASN A 83 -2.68 -2.88 -2.92
CA ASN A 83 -3.62 -2.26 -1.98
C ASN A 83 -4.61 -1.33 -2.69
N VAL A 84 -4.11 -0.51 -3.62
CA VAL A 84 -4.95 0.46 -4.34
C VAL A 84 -6.06 -0.23 -5.12
N LEU A 85 -5.79 -1.36 -5.77
CA LEU A 85 -6.82 -2.15 -6.46
C LEU A 85 -7.93 -2.58 -5.49
N GLY A 86 -7.58 -3.17 -4.35
CA GLY A 86 -8.57 -3.62 -3.38
C GLY A 86 -9.45 -2.48 -2.87
N GLN A 87 -8.84 -1.36 -2.50
CA GLN A 87 -9.58 -0.19 -2.03
C GLN A 87 -10.48 0.42 -3.12
N ILE A 88 -10.01 0.51 -4.36
CA ILE A 88 -10.81 1.12 -5.44
C ILE A 88 -11.94 0.19 -5.90
N ILE A 89 -11.76 -1.13 -5.89
CA ILE A 89 -12.87 -2.06 -6.13
C ILE A 89 -13.95 -1.90 -5.05
N LEU A 90 -13.56 -1.80 -3.77
CA LEU A 90 -14.50 -1.51 -2.68
C LEU A 90 -15.22 -0.18 -2.91
N ALA A 91 -14.47 0.89 -3.21
CA ALA A 91 -15.04 2.21 -3.48
C ALA A 91 -16.08 2.18 -4.61
N ARG A 92 -15.80 1.47 -5.70
CA ARG A 92 -16.75 1.27 -6.82
C ARG A 92 -18.00 0.53 -6.37
N ARG A 93 -17.86 -0.53 -5.58
CA ARG A 93 -18.98 -1.30 -5.03
C ARG A 93 -19.81 -0.50 -4.01
N MET A 94 -19.21 0.53 -3.40
CA MET A 94 -19.88 1.53 -2.57
C MET A 94 -20.50 2.68 -3.38
N GLY A 95 -20.41 2.67 -4.72
CA GLY A 95 -20.93 3.72 -5.59
C GLY A 95 -20.16 5.04 -5.56
N LYS A 96 -18.90 5.02 -5.10
CA LYS A 96 -18.04 6.21 -5.10
C LYS A 96 -17.53 6.50 -6.50
N THR A 97 -17.51 7.77 -6.87
CA THR A 97 -17.14 8.24 -8.23
C THR A 97 -15.87 9.07 -8.23
N ARG A 98 -15.41 9.48 -7.07
CA ARG A 98 -14.20 10.27 -6.86
C ARG A 98 -13.29 9.62 -5.83
N ILE A 99 -12.01 9.53 -6.16
CA ILE A 99 -10.97 8.98 -5.29
C ILE A 99 -10.00 10.09 -4.94
N ILE A 100 -9.68 10.21 -3.65
CA ILE A 100 -8.59 11.05 -3.20
C ILE A 100 -7.49 10.19 -2.57
N ALA A 101 -6.25 10.67 -2.65
CA ALA A 101 -5.11 10.03 -2.03
C ALA A 101 -4.09 11.07 -1.57
N GLU A 102 -3.31 10.74 -0.55
CA GLU A 102 -2.07 11.40 -0.19
C GLU A 102 -0.87 10.72 -0.84
N THR A 103 0.20 11.44 -1.07
CA THR A 103 1.47 10.82 -1.46
C THR A 103 2.66 11.67 -1.03
N GLY A 104 3.77 11.02 -0.66
CA GLY A 104 5.06 11.65 -0.42
C GLY A 104 6.00 11.41 -1.61
N ALA A 105 6.64 10.25 -1.68
CA ALA A 105 7.53 9.87 -2.79
C ALA A 105 6.81 9.70 -4.15
N GLY A 106 5.48 9.76 -4.20
CA GLY A 106 4.69 9.72 -5.43
C GLY A 106 4.20 8.34 -5.84
N GLN A 107 4.73 7.26 -5.31
CA GLN A 107 4.38 5.89 -5.74
C GLN A 107 2.92 5.52 -5.45
N HIS A 108 2.39 5.93 -4.29
CA HIS A 108 0.98 5.70 -3.97
C HIS A 108 0.06 6.53 -4.89
N GLY A 109 0.40 7.80 -5.12
CA GLY A 109 -0.33 8.66 -6.04
C GLY A 109 -0.35 8.11 -7.47
N VAL A 110 0.79 7.63 -7.98
CA VAL A 110 0.86 7.00 -9.31
C VAL A 110 -0.01 5.74 -9.36
N ALA A 111 0.04 4.88 -8.36
CA ALA A 111 -0.80 3.67 -8.31
C ALA A 111 -2.29 4.04 -8.29
N THR A 112 -2.68 5.02 -7.47
CA THR A 112 -4.07 5.51 -7.39
C THR A 112 -4.54 6.10 -8.71
N ALA A 113 -3.74 6.98 -9.33
CA ALA A 113 -4.05 7.57 -10.62
C ALA A 113 -4.21 6.49 -11.72
N THR A 114 -3.32 5.48 -11.72
CA THR A 114 -3.35 4.36 -12.67
C THR A 114 -4.66 3.56 -12.57
N VAL A 115 -5.05 3.19 -11.35
CA VAL A 115 -6.28 2.40 -11.14
C VAL A 115 -7.53 3.24 -11.37
N CYS A 116 -7.51 4.53 -11.03
CA CYS A 116 -8.60 5.45 -11.35
C CYS A 116 -8.78 5.61 -12.86
N ALA A 117 -7.69 5.78 -13.61
CA ALA A 117 -7.73 5.84 -15.07
C ALA A 117 -8.31 4.56 -15.68
N LYS A 118 -7.91 3.39 -15.16
CA LYS A 118 -8.45 2.09 -15.60
C LYS A 118 -9.98 2.00 -15.44
N PHE A 119 -10.52 2.53 -14.36
CA PHE A 119 -11.94 2.44 -14.03
C PHE A 119 -12.76 3.69 -14.38
N GLY A 120 -12.15 4.70 -14.98
CA GLY A 120 -12.84 5.95 -15.35
C GLY A 120 -13.30 6.78 -14.15
N LEU A 121 -12.57 6.74 -13.03
CA LEU A 121 -12.88 7.47 -11.81
C LEU A 121 -12.10 8.79 -11.75
N LYS A 122 -12.72 9.82 -11.16
CA LYS A 122 -12.01 11.06 -10.85
C LYS A 122 -10.96 10.80 -9.77
N CYS A 123 -9.74 11.33 -9.98
CA CYS A 123 -8.62 11.14 -9.06
C CYS A 123 -8.03 12.49 -8.67
N VAL A 124 -7.90 12.72 -7.37
CA VAL A 124 -7.19 13.87 -6.80
C VAL A 124 -6.12 13.39 -5.84
N VAL A 125 -4.90 13.86 -6.03
CA VAL A 125 -3.75 13.46 -5.22
C VAL A 125 -3.16 14.68 -4.52
N TYR A 126 -3.14 14.63 -3.19
CA TYR A 126 -2.51 15.63 -2.32
C TYR A 126 -1.04 15.28 -2.12
N MET A 127 -0.15 16.22 -2.38
CA MET A 127 1.30 16.01 -2.28
C MET A 127 1.98 17.25 -1.73
N GLY A 128 2.90 17.09 -0.79
CA GLY A 128 3.66 18.22 -0.26
C GLY A 128 4.39 18.99 -1.36
N ALA A 129 4.37 20.32 -1.31
CA ALA A 129 4.94 21.15 -2.38
C ALA A 129 6.41 20.85 -2.67
N HIS A 130 7.21 20.59 -1.64
CA HIS A 130 8.60 20.16 -1.80
C HIS A 130 8.74 18.79 -2.48
N ASP A 131 7.82 17.86 -2.19
CA ASP A 131 7.81 16.54 -2.79
C ASP A 131 7.38 16.61 -4.26
N VAL A 132 6.46 17.52 -4.61
CA VAL A 132 6.04 17.77 -6.01
C VAL A 132 7.25 18.13 -6.88
N GLU A 133 8.16 18.96 -6.39
CA GLU A 133 9.38 19.34 -7.11
C GLU A 133 10.36 18.16 -7.18
N ARG A 134 10.63 17.51 -6.05
CA ARG A 134 11.58 16.40 -5.95
C ARG A 134 11.18 15.20 -6.78
N GLN A 135 9.89 14.94 -6.88
CA GLN A 135 9.29 13.77 -7.52
C GLN A 135 8.57 14.13 -8.83
N ALA A 136 9.05 15.14 -9.54
CA ALA A 136 8.47 15.63 -10.79
C ALA A 136 8.14 14.53 -11.81
N PRO A 137 8.94 13.45 -11.99
CA PRO A 137 8.59 12.36 -12.88
C PRO A 137 7.31 11.61 -12.44
N ASN A 138 7.09 11.41 -11.14
CA ASN A 138 5.86 10.78 -10.64
C ASN A 138 4.66 11.73 -10.77
N VAL A 139 4.85 13.03 -10.55
CA VAL A 139 3.81 14.05 -10.78
C VAL A 139 3.40 14.07 -12.25
N PHE A 140 4.36 14.02 -13.17
CA PHE A 140 4.08 13.92 -14.59
C PHE A 140 3.24 12.67 -14.93
N ARG A 141 3.60 11.50 -14.39
CA ARG A 141 2.85 10.26 -14.59
C ARG A 141 1.40 10.35 -14.08
N MET A 142 1.20 10.93 -12.88
CA MET A 142 -0.14 11.12 -12.32
C MET A 142 -1.01 12.02 -13.22
N ARG A 143 -0.45 13.14 -13.68
CA ARG A 143 -1.14 14.08 -14.58
C ARG A 143 -1.44 13.46 -15.95
N LEU A 144 -0.50 12.70 -16.50
CA LEU A 144 -0.69 11.97 -17.77
C LEU A 144 -1.86 10.96 -17.67
N LEU A 145 -2.06 10.38 -16.48
CA LEU A 145 -3.17 9.46 -16.19
C LEU A 145 -4.49 10.19 -15.86
N GLY A 146 -4.51 11.52 -15.97
CA GLY A 146 -5.71 12.34 -15.75
C GLY A 146 -5.98 12.68 -14.29
N ALA A 147 -5.06 12.41 -13.37
CA ALA A 147 -5.22 12.81 -11.98
C ALA A 147 -4.88 14.30 -11.78
N GLU A 148 -5.66 14.96 -10.96
CA GLU A 148 -5.33 16.28 -10.42
C GLU A 148 -4.34 16.13 -9.28
N VAL A 149 -3.19 16.80 -9.36
CA VAL A 149 -2.18 16.81 -8.29
C VAL A 149 -2.19 18.17 -7.64
N ILE A 150 -2.56 18.20 -6.35
CA ILE A 150 -2.67 19.42 -5.54
C ILE A 150 -1.42 19.56 -4.67
N PRO A 151 -0.56 20.57 -4.93
CA PRO A 151 0.57 20.87 -4.06
C PRO A 151 0.08 21.42 -2.72
N VAL A 152 0.49 20.81 -1.62
CA VAL A 152 0.17 21.27 -0.27
C VAL A 152 1.31 22.12 0.26
N THR A 153 1.01 23.40 0.50
CA THR A 153 1.97 24.39 1.02
C THR A 153 1.78 24.68 2.50
N SER A 154 0.70 24.17 3.11
CA SER A 154 0.43 24.33 4.54
C SER A 154 1.47 23.57 5.38
N GLY A 155 1.73 24.04 6.60
CA GLY A 155 2.67 23.41 7.52
C GLY A 155 4.11 23.42 6.97
N ARG A 156 4.71 22.24 6.88
CA ARG A 156 6.06 22.03 6.32
C ARG A 156 6.02 21.50 4.88
N GLY A 157 4.84 21.40 4.27
CA GLY A 157 4.67 20.82 2.93
C GLY A 157 5.11 19.35 2.84
N THR A 158 4.86 18.57 3.89
CA THR A 158 5.25 17.17 4.00
C THR A 158 4.07 16.22 3.75
N LEU A 159 4.36 14.91 3.74
CA LEU A 159 3.33 13.87 3.66
C LEU A 159 2.23 14.03 4.73
N LYS A 160 2.60 14.42 5.97
CA LYS A 160 1.63 14.66 7.04
C LYS A 160 0.66 15.80 6.70
N ASP A 161 1.17 16.86 6.10
CA ASP A 161 0.34 18.00 5.68
C ASP A 161 -0.58 17.61 4.52
N ALA A 162 -0.06 16.81 3.57
CA ALA A 162 -0.86 16.23 2.48
C ALA A 162 -2.00 15.34 3.00
N MET A 163 -1.74 14.50 4.02
CA MET A 163 -2.77 13.71 4.68
C MET A 163 -3.84 14.58 5.33
N ASN A 164 -3.45 15.67 5.99
CA ASN A 164 -4.40 16.59 6.63
C ASN A 164 -5.31 17.26 5.60
N ASP A 165 -4.78 17.69 4.46
CA ASP A 165 -5.59 18.31 3.41
C ASP A 165 -6.50 17.29 2.71
N ALA A 166 -6.01 16.07 2.47
CA ALA A 166 -6.84 14.97 1.99
C ALA A 166 -8.02 14.66 2.96
N LEU A 167 -7.76 14.66 4.27
CA LEU A 167 -8.80 14.46 5.28
C LEU A 167 -9.83 15.59 5.27
N ARG A 168 -9.42 16.86 5.12
CA ARG A 168 -10.34 17.99 5.01
C ARG A 168 -11.24 17.89 3.78
N ASP A 169 -10.64 17.54 2.63
CA ASP A 169 -11.41 17.26 1.41
C ASP A 169 -12.42 16.13 1.63
N TRP A 170 -11.99 15.05 2.27
CA TRP A 170 -12.84 13.89 2.50
C TRP A 170 -14.05 14.23 3.36
N VAL A 171 -13.85 14.98 4.46
CA VAL A 171 -14.97 15.46 5.31
C VAL A 171 -15.95 16.29 4.51
N THR A 172 -15.46 17.14 3.61
CA THR A 172 -16.30 18.04 2.80
C THR A 172 -17.09 17.27 1.73
N ASN A 173 -16.50 16.25 1.12
CA ASN A 173 -17.03 15.54 -0.05
C ASN A 173 -17.36 14.06 0.24
N VAL A 174 -17.73 13.75 1.46
CA VAL A 174 -17.89 12.36 1.96
C VAL A 174 -18.89 11.52 1.16
N ARG A 175 -19.86 12.14 0.49
CA ARG A 175 -20.94 11.42 -0.21
C ARG A 175 -20.45 10.65 -1.42
N ASP A 176 -19.64 11.27 -2.26
CA ASP A 176 -19.19 10.72 -3.55
C ASP A 176 -17.71 10.32 -3.55
N THR A 177 -16.98 10.72 -2.52
CA THR A 177 -15.51 10.58 -2.43
C THR A 177 -15.09 9.44 -1.53
N PHE A 178 -14.10 8.69 -1.98
CA PHE A 178 -13.40 7.66 -1.20
C PHE A 178 -11.95 8.08 -0.99
N TYR A 179 -11.47 8.00 0.23
CA TYR A 179 -10.06 8.22 0.54
C TYR A 179 -9.29 6.90 0.44
N CYS A 180 -8.41 6.80 -0.54
CA CYS A 180 -7.54 5.65 -0.76
C CYS A 180 -6.24 5.84 0.02
N ILE A 181 -6.08 5.15 1.15
CA ILE A 181 -4.91 5.27 2.02
C ILE A 181 -3.80 4.32 1.60
N GLY A 182 -2.58 4.84 1.44
CA GLY A 182 -1.42 4.10 0.93
C GLY A 182 -0.59 3.37 1.97
N THR A 183 -0.91 3.47 3.24
CA THR A 183 -0.12 2.92 4.35
C THR A 183 -0.99 2.19 5.38
N VAL A 184 -0.37 1.44 6.30
CA VAL A 184 -1.05 0.73 7.40
C VAL A 184 -1.40 1.67 8.57
N ALA A 185 -1.90 2.85 8.24
CA ALA A 185 -2.30 3.88 9.19
C ALA A 185 -3.76 4.30 8.93
N GLY A 186 -4.27 5.20 9.78
CA GLY A 186 -5.62 5.71 9.68
C GLY A 186 -6.62 4.97 10.56
N PRO A 187 -7.90 5.37 10.48
CA PRO A 187 -8.96 4.76 11.28
C PRO A 187 -9.23 3.32 10.83
N HIS A 188 -9.64 2.46 11.77
CA HIS A 188 -10.16 1.15 11.37
C HIS A 188 -11.35 1.33 10.39
N PRO A 189 -11.43 0.57 9.26
CA PRO A 189 -10.71 -0.66 8.94
C PRO A 189 -9.43 -0.49 8.09
N TYR A 190 -8.97 0.73 7.79
CA TYR A 190 -7.88 0.95 6.86
C TYR A 190 -6.60 0.14 7.14
N PRO A 191 -6.07 0.08 8.37
CA PRO A 191 -4.85 -0.72 8.62
C PRO A 191 -5.04 -2.20 8.29
N ALA A 192 -6.22 -2.77 8.58
CA ALA A 192 -6.55 -4.15 8.27
C ALA A 192 -6.67 -4.37 6.75
N MET A 193 -7.38 -3.47 6.04
CA MET A 193 -7.51 -3.55 4.58
C MET A 193 -6.16 -3.49 3.88
N VAL A 194 -5.32 -2.52 4.25
CA VAL A 194 -3.99 -2.36 3.63
C VAL A 194 -3.13 -3.59 3.90
N ARG A 195 -3.11 -4.10 5.13
CA ARG A 195 -2.44 -5.36 5.48
C ARG A 195 -2.91 -6.50 4.60
N ASP A 196 -4.21 -6.73 4.50
CA ASP A 196 -4.76 -7.90 3.84
C ASP A 196 -4.52 -7.85 2.32
N PHE A 197 -4.68 -6.69 1.68
CA PHE A 197 -4.39 -6.53 0.26
C PHE A 197 -2.90 -6.59 -0.07
N GLN A 198 -2.03 -6.19 0.85
CA GLN A 198 -0.57 -6.32 0.68
C GLN A 198 -0.06 -7.72 1.05
N SER A 199 -0.80 -8.53 1.79
CA SER A 199 -0.35 -9.85 2.24
C SER A 199 -0.10 -10.84 1.10
N ILE A 200 -0.53 -10.52 -0.12
CA ILE A 200 -0.18 -11.27 -1.33
C ILE A 200 1.34 -11.40 -1.48
N ILE A 201 2.12 -10.40 -1.03
CA ILE A 201 3.59 -10.41 -1.08
C ILE A 201 4.15 -11.61 -0.30
N GLY A 202 3.80 -11.73 0.97
CA GLY A 202 4.29 -12.81 1.82
C GLY A 202 3.68 -14.17 1.48
N LYS A 203 2.42 -14.20 1.04
CA LYS A 203 1.78 -15.43 0.53
C LYS A 203 2.55 -16.00 -0.66
N GLU A 204 2.95 -15.15 -1.60
CA GLU A 204 3.77 -15.56 -2.74
C GLU A 204 5.16 -16.03 -2.29
N VAL A 205 5.81 -15.32 -1.37
CA VAL A 205 7.13 -15.73 -0.85
C VAL A 205 7.10 -17.14 -0.26
N ARG A 206 6.03 -17.52 0.44
CA ARG A 206 5.89 -18.88 1.02
C ARG A 206 6.02 -19.97 -0.04
N TRP A 207 5.20 -19.93 -1.08
CA TRP A 207 5.23 -20.98 -2.08
C TRP A 207 6.43 -20.87 -3.02
N GLN A 208 6.93 -19.65 -3.30
CA GLN A 208 8.14 -19.44 -4.10
C GLN A 208 9.41 -19.96 -3.39
N MET A 209 9.48 -19.84 -2.06
CA MET A 209 10.55 -20.48 -1.28
C MET A 209 10.46 -22.00 -1.35
N ALA A 210 9.27 -22.56 -1.22
CA ALA A 210 9.06 -24.00 -1.35
C ALA A 210 9.44 -24.54 -2.73
N GLU A 211 9.14 -23.78 -3.81
CA GLU A 211 9.57 -24.14 -5.15
C GLU A 211 11.11 -24.13 -5.34
N GLN A 212 11.81 -23.15 -4.74
CA GLN A 212 13.25 -22.95 -4.98
C GLN A 212 14.13 -23.71 -4.00
N GLU A 213 13.68 -23.94 -2.76
CA GLU A 213 14.49 -24.55 -1.69
C GLU A 213 13.94 -25.89 -1.18
N GLY A 214 12.79 -26.33 -1.69
CA GLY A 214 12.14 -27.58 -1.31
C GLY A 214 10.87 -27.38 -0.48
N GLU A 215 10.01 -28.39 -0.51
CA GLU A 215 8.70 -28.38 0.16
C GLU A 215 8.82 -28.06 1.65
N GLY A 216 7.97 -27.16 2.14
CA GLY A 216 7.95 -26.75 3.55
C GLY A 216 9.08 -25.78 3.95
N ARG A 217 10.00 -25.44 3.07
CA ARG A 217 11.07 -24.49 3.39
C ARG A 217 10.54 -23.08 3.48
N LEU A 218 10.80 -22.42 4.62
CA LEU A 218 10.54 -21.03 4.88
C LEU A 218 11.85 -20.22 4.83
N PRO A 219 11.81 -18.89 4.63
CA PRO A 219 12.98 -18.06 4.82
C PRO A 219 13.40 -18.04 6.30
N ASP A 220 14.70 -18.05 6.57
CA ASP A 220 15.21 -17.91 7.94
C ASP A 220 15.02 -16.49 8.47
N THR A 221 15.06 -15.50 7.57
CA THR A 221 14.89 -14.08 7.94
C THR A 221 14.20 -13.31 6.82
N LEU A 222 13.22 -12.50 7.20
CA LEU A 222 12.58 -11.51 6.34
C LEU A 222 13.10 -10.12 6.69
N VAL A 223 13.46 -9.35 5.66
CA VAL A 223 13.94 -7.97 5.82
C VAL A 223 13.11 -7.05 4.93
N ALA A 224 12.59 -5.97 5.48
CA ALA A 224 11.90 -4.95 4.71
C ALA A 224 12.17 -3.55 5.22
N ALA A 225 12.28 -2.57 4.31
CA ALA A 225 12.31 -1.16 4.67
C ALA A 225 10.93 -0.72 5.18
N ILE A 226 10.93 0.14 6.20
CA ILE A 226 9.71 0.70 6.78
C ILE A 226 9.68 2.21 6.52
N GLY A 227 8.72 2.63 5.69
CA GLY A 227 8.24 4.00 5.63
C GLY A 227 6.90 4.08 6.35
N GLY A 228 5.79 4.01 5.61
CA GLY A 228 4.45 3.83 6.21
C GLY A 228 4.10 2.38 6.59
N GLY A 229 4.98 1.41 6.32
CA GLY A 229 4.86 0.01 6.75
C GLY A 229 4.06 -0.91 5.84
N SER A 230 3.49 -0.44 4.72
CA SER A 230 2.59 -1.28 3.91
C SER A 230 3.28 -2.47 3.24
N ASN A 231 4.49 -2.30 2.70
CA ASN A 231 5.27 -3.40 2.11
C ASN A 231 5.75 -4.39 3.19
N ALA A 232 6.25 -3.87 4.31
CA ALA A 232 6.72 -4.67 5.43
C ALA A 232 5.59 -5.51 6.02
N MET A 233 4.43 -4.90 6.29
CA MET A 233 3.25 -5.62 6.77
C MET A 233 2.77 -6.67 5.74
N GLY A 234 2.79 -6.35 4.45
CA GLY A 234 2.43 -7.28 3.39
C GLY A 234 3.35 -8.51 3.32
N LEU A 235 4.65 -8.30 3.55
CA LEU A 235 5.63 -9.38 3.60
C LEU A 235 5.54 -10.17 4.92
N PHE A 236 5.48 -9.49 6.06
CA PHE A 236 5.64 -10.08 7.38
C PHE A 236 4.38 -10.77 7.90
N TYR A 237 3.22 -10.20 7.65
CA TYR A 237 1.96 -10.68 8.23
C TYR A 237 1.71 -12.18 8.02
N PRO A 238 1.92 -12.76 6.80
CA PRO A 238 1.75 -14.20 6.61
C PRO A 238 2.74 -15.09 7.38
N PHE A 239 3.76 -14.53 8.02
CA PHE A 239 4.81 -15.25 8.75
C PHE A 239 4.81 -14.97 10.26
N LEU A 240 3.85 -14.19 10.78
CA LEU A 240 3.85 -13.83 12.21
C LEU A 240 3.68 -15.03 13.14
N ASP A 241 3.02 -16.09 12.66
CA ASP A 241 2.80 -17.33 13.42
C ASP A 241 3.90 -18.38 13.19
N ASP A 242 4.98 -18.04 12.47
CA ASP A 242 6.11 -18.92 12.23
C ASP A 242 7.30 -18.55 13.13
N PRO A 243 7.47 -19.19 14.29
CA PRO A 243 8.50 -18.79 15.25
C PRO A 243 9.95 -19.02 14.77
N SER A 244 10.12 -19.80 13.69
CA SER A 244 11.43 -20.04 13.05
C SER A 244 11.85 -18.91 12.10
N VAL A 245 10.98 -17.95 11.77
CA VAL A 245 11.25 -16.87 10.84
C VAL A 245 11.57 -15.58 11.58
N ASN A 246 12.81 -15.10 11.45
CA ASN A 246 13.19 -13.81 12.00
C ASN A 246 12.61 -12.68 11.13
N ILE A 247 12.11 -11.63 11.78
CA ILE A 247 11.52 -10.48 11.09
C ILE A 247 12.29 -9.21 11.45
N ILE A 248 12.84 -8.53 10.45
CA ILE A 248 13.65 -7.33 10.61
C ILE A 248 13.05 -6.20 9.77
N GLY A 249 12.54 -5.17 10.45
CA GLY A 249 12.15 -3.91 9.85
C GLY A 249 13.31 -2.92 9.87
N VAL A 250 13.59 -2.27 8.73
CA VAL A 250 14.66 -1.28 8.60
C VAL A 250 14.05 0.10 8.33
N GLU A 251 14.25 1.02 9.24
CA GLU A 251 13.75 2.39 9.17
C GLU A 251 14.88 3.37 8.86
N ALA A 252 14.57 4.44 8.12
CA ALA A 252 15.49 5.55 7.92
C ALA A 252 15.57 6.40 9.20
N GLY A 253 16.55 6.12 10.06
CA GLY A 253 16.70 6.73 11.38
C GLY A 253 17.32 8.15 11.39
N GLY A 254 17.56 8.76 10.23
CA GLY A 254 18.21 10.08 10.16
C GLY A 254 19.57 10.07 10.85
N LYS A 255 19.79 10.99 11.81
CA LYS A 255 21.02 11.07 12.60
C LYS A 255 21.04 10.14 13.83
N GLY A 256 19.99 9.33 14.02
CA GLY A 256 19.83 8.44 15.16
C GLY A 256 18.74 8.89 16.15
N VAL A 257 18.43 8.02 17.11
CA VAL A 257 17.35 8.24 18.07
C VAL A 257 17.68 9.34 19.08
N ASP A 258 18.96 9.58 19.30
CA ASP A 258 19.48 10.51 20.30
C ASP A 258 19.62 11.97 19.78
N ASP A 259 19.45 12.17 18.46
CA ASP A 259 19.54 13.48 17.78
C ASP A 259 18.13 14.02 17.47
N ARG A 260 17.34 14.30 18.52
CA ARG A 260 15.99 14.91 18.42
C ARG A 260 16.06 16.42 18.42
#